data_368ac22d74c5f02a2f19718b58bca957
#
_entry.id   368ac22d74c5f02a2f19718b58bca957
#
_cell.length_a   1.000
_cell.length_b   1.000
_cell.length_c   1.000
_cell.angle_alpha   90.00
_cell.angle_beta   90.00
_cell.angle_gamma   90.00
#
_symmetry.space_group_name_H-M   'P 1'
#
loop_
_entity.id
_entity.type
_entity.pdbx_description
1 polymer ?
#
loop_
_entity_poly.entity_id
_entity_poly.type
_entity_poly.pdbx_seq_one_letter_code
_entity_poly.pdbx_strand_id
1 'polypeptide(L)'
;DLHSTSRRQRQMCIRDSSECPPTFSVSPDMVQGIIAGGDDAIRNAVEGAEDNFDLGYSDADVLSENDVAVVISASGNPKYLMGVLQKAEDVNCKTIGITCNSKGRIAEEAGLVICAEVGPEVIAGSSRLKAGTAQKMILNMLTTGAMIKTGKTYENFMIDLKATNEKLKDRAIRIVAQIAEVSHSDALATLLKCDWEVKTAIISLKMKLGIEQSRQELRKHGGVLRKLLHAGQAV
;
A
#
# COMPACT_ATOMS: atom_id res chain seq x y z
N ASP A 1 4.96 6.72 -31.78
CA ASP A 1 4.74 5.74 -30.67
C ASP A 1 5.05 6.31 -29.28
N LEU A 2 4.49 7.47 -28.98
CA LEU A 2 4.55 8.09 -27.64
C LEU A 2 3.60 7.40 -26.64
N HIS A 3 2.80 6.44 -27.07
CA HIS A 3 1.71 5.83 -26.30
C HIS A 3 2.11 4.67 -25.37
N SER A 4 3.35 4.19 -25.41
CA SER A 4 3.78 3.06 -24.55
C SER A 4 4.23 3.46 -23.14
N THR A 5 4.40 4.76 -22.86
CA THR A 5 4.99 5.26 -21.62
C THR A 5 4.03 5.21 -20.44
N SER A 6 2.74 5.41 -20.69
CA SER A 6 1.67 5.42 -19.70
C SER A 6 1.38 4.03 -19.10
N ARG A 7 1.51 2.95 -19.88
CA ARG A 7 1.15 1.58 -19.45
C ARG A 7 1.88 1.08 -18.19
N ARG A 8 3.19 1.30 -18.05
CA ARG A 8 3.96 0.76 -16.93
C ARG A 8 3.77 1.54 -15.63
N GLN A 9 3.55 2.83 -15.71
CA GLN A 9 3.16 3.64 -14.54
C GLN A 9 1.81 3.19 -14.01
N ARG A 10 0.82 3.00 -14.88
CA ARG A 10 -0.51 2.47 -14.55
C ARG A 10 -0.44 1.10 -13.89
N GLN A 11 0.34 0.16 -14.45
CA GLN A 11 0.53 -1.17 -13.89
C GLN A 11 1.18 -1.17 -12.49
N MET A 12 1.99 -0.17 -12.16
CA MET A 12 2.67 -0.12 -10.85
C MET A 12 1.73 0.28 -9.72
N CYS A 13 0.84 1.27 -9.93
CA CYS A 13 -0.18 1.62 -8.94
C CYS A 13 -1.13 0.46 -8.68
N ILE A 14 -1.63 -0.16 -9.74
CA ILE A 14 -2.50 -1.35 -9.67
C ILE A 14 -1.78 -2.50 -8.97
N ARG A 15 -0.51 -2.75 -9.31
CA ARG A 15 0.26 -3.82 -8.67
C ARG A 15 0.48 -3.56 -7.18
N ASP A 16 0.87 -2.35 -6.80
CA ASP A 16 1.11 -2.00 -5.40
C ASP A 16 -0.19 -2.14 -4.57
N SER A 17 -1.32 -1.63 -5.08
CA SER A 17 -2.62 -1.76 -4.42
C SER A 17 -3.08 -3.21 -4.34
N SER A 18 -2.94 -4.01 -5.41
CA SER A 18 -3.36 -5.42 -5.45
C SER A 18 -2.52 -6.34 -4.56
N GLU A 19 -1.28 -5.96 -4.23
CA GLU A 19 -0.41 -6.73 -3.33
C GLU A 19 -0.67 -6.43 -1.84
N CYS A 20 -1.34 -5.33 -1.50
CA CYS A 20 -1.66 -5.00 -0.10
C CYS A 20 -2.59 -6.02 0.58
N PRO A 21 -3.71 -6.49 -0.02
CA PRO A 21 -4.58 -7.47 0.60
C PRO A 21 -3.90 -8.81 0.92
N PRO A 22 -3.18 -9.48 0.00
CA PRO A 22 -2.53 -10.76 0.30
C PRO A 22 -1.34 -10.61 1.24
N THR A 23 -0.64 -9.46 1.23
CA THR A 23 0.55 -9.23 2.03
C THR A 23 0.21 -8.85 3.47
N PHE A 24 -0.77 -7.99 3.67
CA PHE A 24 -1.08 -7.37 4.97
C PHE A 24 -2.47 -7.71 5.51
N SER A 25 -3.20 -8.59 4.82
CA SER A 25 -4.58 -8.98 5.20
C SER A 25 -5.52 -7.78 5.39
N VAL A 26 -5.38 -6.79 4.52
CA VAL A 26 -6.27 -5.63 4.49
C VAL A 26 -7.43 -5.86 3.51
N SER A 27 -8.51 -5.05 3.65
CA SER A 27 -9.56 -5.04 2.63
C SER A 27 -9.01 -4.58 1.29
N PRO A 28 -9.46 -5.13 0.16
CA PRO A 28 -9.14 -4.59 -1.17
C PRO A 28 -9.50 -3.11 -1.34
N ASP A 29 -10.49 -2.64 -0.59
CA ASP A 29 -10.95 -1.25 -0.64
C ASP A 29 -10.01 -0.27 0.10
N MET A 30 -9.07 -0.78 0.91
CA MET A 30 -8.17 0.06 1.69
C MET A 30 -7.12 0.78 0.83
N VAL A 31 -6.66 0.14 -0.23
CA VAL A 31 -5.71 0.72 -1.19
C VAL A 31 -6.22 0.39 -2.59
N GLN A 32 -6.74 1.38 -3.27
CA GLN A 32 -7.31 1.24 -4.62
C GLN A 32 -6.43 1.94 -5.64
N GLY A 33 -6.26 1.34 -6.81
CA GLY A 33 -5.58 1.94 -7.95
C GLY A 33 -6.58 2.28 -9.04
N ILE A 34 -6.74 3.57 -9.34
CA ILE A 34 -7.59 4.07 -10.41
C ILE A 34 -6.71 4.65 -11.52
N ILE A 35 -7.03 4.38 -12.75
CA ILE A 35 -6.24 4.82 -13.89
C ILE A 35 -7.12 5.49 -14.94
N ALA A 36 -6.62 6.53 -15.58
CA ALA A 36 -7.28 7.18 -16.69
C ALA A 36 -7.58 6.18 -17.81
N GLY A 37 -8.85 6.05 -18.19
CA GLY A 37 -9.33 5.08 -19.17
C GLY A 37 -9.71 3.71 -18.62
N GLY A 38 -9.74 3.54 -17.28
CA GLY A 38 -10.26 2.34 -16.62
C GLY A 38 -9.43 1.08 -16.89
N ASP A 39 -10.04 -0.09 -16.69
CA ASP A 39 -9.38 -1.41 -16.82
C ASP A 39 -8.84 -1.67 -18.24
N ASP A 40 -9.49 -1.16 -19.27
CA ASP A 40 -9.00 -1.28 -20.64
C ASP A 40 -7.64 -0.63 -20.81
N ALA A 41 -7.37 0.46 -20.10
CA ALA A 41 -6.10 1.17 -20.16
C ALA A 41 -4.93 0.39 -19.53
N ILE A 42 -5.19 -0.67 -18.78
CA ILE A 42 -4.14 -1.58 -18.29
C ILE A 42 -3.48 -2.33 -19.44
N ARG A 43 -4.26 -2.71 -20.44
CA ARG A 43 -3.83 -3.56 -21.57
C ARG A 43 -3.68 -2.78 -22.87
N ASN A 44 -4.56 -1.83 -23.12
CA ASN A 44 -4.66 -1.05 -24.36
C ASN A 44 -4.34 0.42 -24.11
N ALA A 45 -3.92 1.15 -25.14
CA ALA A 45 -3.87 2.60 -25.07
C ALA A 45 -5.29 3.15 -25.24
N VAL A 46 -5.75 3.96 -24.27
CA VAL A 46 -6.99 4.73 -24.38
C VAL A 46 -6.58 6.18 -24.65
N GLU A 47 -6.72 6.59 -25.91
CA GLU A 47 -6.29 7.92 -26.32
C GLU A 47 -7.17 9.00 -25.69
N GLY A 48 -6.56 10.14 -25.30
CA GLY A 48 -7.26 11.27 -24.72
C GLY A 48 -7.72 11.10 -23.27
N ALA A 49 -7.62 9.91 -22.66
CA ALA A 49 -8.07 9.69 -21.29
C ALA A 49 -7.29 10.56 -20.27
N GLU A 50 -6.00 10.78 -20.48
CA GLU A 50 -5.16 11.61 -19.60
C GLU A 50 -5.48 13.12 -19.72
N ASP A 51 -6.06 13.54 -20.86
CA ASP A 51 -6.42 14.94 -21.13
C ASP A 51 -7.85 15.29 -20.72
N ASN A 52 -8.62 14.33 -20.20
CA ASN A 52 -10.00 14.49 -19.83
C ASN A 52 -10.15 14.83 -18.35
N PHE A 53 -10.40 16.11 -18.03
CA PHE A 53 -10.62 16.61 -16.67
C PHE A 53 -11.88 16.00 -16.04
N ASP A 54 -13.02 16.01 -16.79
CA ASP A 54 -14.31 15.56 -16.28
C ASP A 54 -14.30 14.07 -15.92
N LEU A 55 -13.58 13.26 -16.70
CA LEU A 55 -13.35 11.85 -16.39
C LEU A 55 -12.59 11.69 -15.06
N GLY A 56 -11.52 12.46 -14.86
CA GLY A 56 -10.76 12.42 -13.61
C GLY A 56 -11.57 12.84 -12.39
N TYR A 57 -12.42 13.87 -12.55
CA TYR A 57 -13.33 14.32 -11.52
C TYR A 57 -14.37 13.24 -11.16
N SER A 58 -14.97 12.60 -12.17
CA SER A 58 -15.96 11.53 -11.99
C SER A 58 -15.36 10.25 -11.41
N ASP A 59 -14.19 9.82 -11.88
CA ASP A 59 -13.51 8.61 -11.37
C ASP A 59 -13.12 8.77 -9.88
N ALA A 60 -13.00 10.01 -9.41
CA ALA A 60 -12.72 10.37 -8.03
C ALA A 60 -13.98 10.45 -7.12
N ASP A 61 -15.16 10.09 -7.59
CA ASP A 61 -16.41 10.08 -6.80
C ASP A 61 -16.36 9.10 -5.60
N VAL A 62 -15.41 8.18 -5.61
CA VAL A 62 -15.15 7.25 -4.49
C VAL A 62 -14.50 7.91 -3.29
N LEU A 63 -13.96 9.14 -3.42
CA LEU A 63 -13.23 9.84 -2.36
C LEU A 63 -14.17 10.44 -1.31
N SER A 64 -13.71 10.40 -0.07
CA SER A 64 -14.32 11.05 1.10
C SER A 64 -13.27 11.84 1.90
N GLU A 65 -13.71 12.63 2.88
CA GLU A 65 -12.86 13.39 3.80
C GLU A 65 -11.88 12.51 4.63
N ASN A 66 -12.17 11.21 4.76
CA ASN A 66 -11.37 10.27 5.52
C ASN A 66 -10.28 9.57 4.67
N ASP A 67 -10.24 9.85 3.37
CA ASP A 67 -9.32 9.23 2.43
C ASP A 67 -8.08 10.08 2.18
N VAL A 68 -7.14 9.52 1.44
CA VAL A 68 -5.97 10.20 0.90
C VAL A 68 -5.86 9.87 -0.58
N ALA A 69 -6.02 10.86 -1.44
CA ALA A 69 -5.81 10.71 -2.87
C ALA A 69 -4.33 10.86 -3.21
N VAL A 70 -3.74 9.83 -3.83
CA VAL A 70 -2.35 9.86 -4.30
C VAL A 70 -2.34 10.01 -5.82
N VAL A 71 -2.07 11.20 -6.32
CA VAL A 71 -2.00 11.50 -7.75
C VAL A 71 -0.58 11.35 -8.29
N ILE A 72 -0.41 10.61 -9.39
CA ILE A 72 0.90 10.18 -9.85
C ILE A 72 1.09 10.48 -11.33
N SER A 73 2.08 11.30 -11.66
CA SER A 73 2.49 11.57 -13.04
C SER A 73 3.94 12.02 -13.11
N ALA A 74 4.69 11.50 -14.07
CA ALA A 74 6.07 11.95 -14.28
C ALA A 74 6.16 13.42 -14.75
N SER A 75 5.27 13.84 -15.65
CA SER A 75 5.21 15.23 -16.16
C SER A 75 4.56 16.18 -15.18
N GLY A 76 3.64 15.68 -14.34
CA GLY A 76 2.88 16.47 -13.39
C GLY A 76 1.73 17.30 -13.99
N ASN A 77 1.36 17.09 -15.27
CA ASN A 77 0.43 17.98 -15.98
C ASN A 77 -0.86 17.35 -16.57
N PRO A 78 -1.15 16.03 -16.45
CA PRO A 78 -2.37 15.48 -17.04
C PRO A 78 -3.63 16.15 -16.49
N LYS A 79 -4.54 16.57 -17.38
CA LYS A 79 -5.80 17.21 -16.99
C LYS A 79 -6.69 16.28 -16.15
N TYR A 80 -6.65 14.99 -16.42
CA TYR A 80 -7.31 13.96 -15.61
C TYR A 80 -7.00 14.10 -14.13
N LEU A 81 -5.71 14.26 -13.77
CA LEU A 81 -5.29 14.38 -12.37
C LEU A 81 -5.69 15.73 -11.75
N MET A 82 -5.84 16.78 -12.55
CA MET A 82 -6.42 18.04 -12.07
C MET A 82 -7.90 17.87 -11.70
N GLY A 83 -8.65 17.06 -12.45
CA GLY A 83 -10.01 16.67 -12.10
C GLY A 83 -10.07 15.92 -10.77
N VAL A 84 -9.15 14.98 -10.56
CA VAL A 84 -9.03 14.23 -9.29
C VAL A 84 -8.71 15.17 -8.12
N LEU A 85 -7.76 16.11 -8.29
CA LEU A 85 -7.40 17.09 -7.26
C LEU A 85 -8.56 18.01 -6.92
N GLN A 86 -9.31 18.49 -7.93
CA GLN A 86 -10.49 19.33 -7.70
C GLN A 86 -11.56 18.56 -6.91
N LYS A 87 -11.85 17.31 -7.27
CA LYS A 87 -12.80 16.49 -6.51
C LYS A 87 -12.34 16.26 -5.07
N ALA A 88 -11.04 15.99 -4.87
CA ALA A 88 -10.47 15.82 -3.54
C ALA A 88 -10.64 17.10 -2.69
N GLU A 89 -10.46 18.28 -3.27
CA GLU A 89 -10.70 19.56 -2.61
C GLU A 89 -12.18 19.71 -2.22
N ASP A 90 -13.10 19.45 -3.14
CA ASP A 90 -14.55 19.58 -2.93
C ASP A 90 -15.06 18.70 -1.77
N VAL A 91 -14.45 17.54 -1.54
CA VAL A 91 -14.81 16.61 -0.45
C VAL A 91 -13.88 16.68 0.76
N ASN A 92 -12.98 17.66 0.82
CA ASN A 92 -11.94 17.81 1.86
C ASN A 92 -11.03 16.57 2.03
N CYS A 93 -10.80 15.82 0.96
CA CYS A 93 -9.87 14.70 0.94
C CYS A 93 -8.42 15.20 0.90
N LYS A 94 -7.52 14.63 1.69
CA LYS A 94 -6.10 14.97 1.65
C LYS A 94 -5.46 14.44 0.36
N THR A 95 -4.50 15.20 -0.19
CA THR A 95 -3.84 14.84 -1.44
C THR A 95 -2.33 14.71 -1.29
N ILE A 96 -1.76 13.73 -1.98
CA ILE A 96 -0.31 13.54 -2.15
C ILE A 96 -0.01 13.51 -3.65
N GLY A 97 0.82 14.42 -4.13
CA GLY A 97 1.31 14.44 -5.50
C GLY A 97 2.66 13.73 -5.62
N ILE A 98 2.77 12.76 -6.54
CA ILE A 98 4.05 12.12 -6.88
C ILE A 98 4.40 12.50 -8.31
N THR A 99 5.46 13.27 -8.49
CA THR A 99 5.89 13.76 -9.80
C THR A 99 7.41 13.66 -9.98
N CYS A 100 7.87 13.78 -11.22
CA CYS A 100 9.29 13.95 -11.54
C CYS A 100 9.59 15.37 -12.09
N ASN A 101 8.61 16.29 -12.00
CA ASN A 101 8.71 17.66 -12.47
C ASN A 101 8.25 18.62 -11.36
N SER A 102 9.20 19.33 -10.77
CA SER A 102 8.92 20.32 -9.71
C SER A 102 8.14 21.55 -10.18
N LYS A 103 8.01 21.73 -11.49
CA LYS A 103 7.24 22.82 -12.13
C LYS A 103 5.92 22.33 -12.74
N GLY A 104 5.53 21.10 -12.48
CA GLY A 104 4.25 20.55 -12.95
C GLY A 104 3.10 20.99 -12.03
N ARG A 105 1.90 21.05 -12.58
CA ARG A 105 0.67 21.44 -11.84
C ARG A 105 0.43 20.60 -10.58
N ILE A 106 0.75 19.31 -10.59
CA ILE A 106 0.68 18.46 -9.39
C ILE A 106 1.52 19.05 -8.25
N ALA A 107 2.70 19.62 -8.56
CA ALA A 107 3.58 20.20 -7.55
C ALA A 107 3.03 21.53 -6.96
N GLU A 108 2.12 22.18 -7.66
CA GLU A 108 1.47 23.42 -7.24
C GLU A 108 0.15 23.17 -6.51
N GLU A 109 -0.62 22.14 -6.94
CA GLU A 109 -2.00 21.93 -6.52
C GLU A 109 -2.19 20.84 -5.45
N ALA A 110 -1.25 19.87 -5.31
CA ALA A 110 -1.37 18.83 -4.28
C ALA A 110 -0.98 19.31 -2.88
N GLY A 111 -1.69 18.85 -1.86
CA GLY A 111 -1.46 19.25 -0.48
C GLY A 111 -0.11 18.83 0.10
N LEU A 112 0.44 17.69 -0.35
CA LEU A 112 1.82 17.26 -0.09
C LEU A 112 2.44 16.78 -1.40
N VAL A 113 3.69 17.13 -1.65
CA VAL A 113 4.36 16.77 -2.91
C VAL A 113 5.64 15.98 -2.64
N ILE A 114 5.77 14.86 -3.36
CA ILE A 114 6.99 14.08 -3.44
C ILE A 114 7.51 14.18 -4.88
N CYS A 115 8.53 15.04 -5.08
CA CYS A 115 9.13 15.24 -6.38
C CYS A 115 10.47 14.50 -6.49
N ALA A 116 10.54 13.52 -7.38
CA ALA A 116 11.76 12.78 -7.70
C ALA A 116 12.31 13.24 -9.05
N GLU A 117 13.15 14.26 -9.06
CA GLU A 117 13.80 14.77 -10.26
C GLU A 117 14.86 13.78 -10.78
N VAL A 118 14.46 12.88 -11.67
CA VAL A 118 15.33 11.81 -12.21
C VAL A 118 16.18 12.24 -13.39
N GLY A 119 16.03 13.49 -13.84
CA GLY A 119 16.69 14.02 -15.04
C GLY A 119 16.19 13.38 -16.34
N PRO A 120 16.83 13.67 -17.48
CA PRO A 120 16.39 13.20 -18.80
C PRO A 120 16.46 11.68 -18.91
N GLU A 121 15.46 11.08 -19.52
CA GLU A 121 15.46 9.64 -19.81
C GLU A 121 16.44 9.29 -20.93
N VAL A 122 16.96 8.06 -20.93
CA VAL A 122 17.86 7.56 -21.98
C VAL A 122 17.14 7.55 -23.36
N ILE A 123 15.83 7.37 -23.36
CA ILE A 123 14.97 7.61 -24.52
C ILE A 123 14.11 8.81 -24.16
N ALA A 124 14.34 9.94 -24.81
CA ALA A 124 13.65 11.20 -24.51
C ALA A 124 12.12 11.02 -24.50
N GLY A 125 11.48 11.49 -23.42
CA GLY A 125 10.03 11.39 -23.24
C GLY A 125 9.52 10.03 -22.75
N SER A 126 10.36 8.99 -22.63
CA SER A 126 9.95 7.66 -22.18
C SER A 126 9.95 7.54 -20.64
N SER A 127 9.00 8.18 -20.00
CA SER A 127 8.88 8.26 -18.53
C SER A 127 8.68 6.90 -17.80
N ARG A 128 8.52 5.81 -18.56
CA ARG A 128 8.45 4.44 -18.00
C ARG A 128 9.78 3.92 -17.43
N LEU A 129 10.89 4.60 -17.67
CA LEU A 129 12.24 4.16 -17.30
C LEU A 129 12.61 4.66 -15.90
N LYS A 130 13.38 5.76 -15.78
CA LYS A 130 13.81 6.28 -14.48
C LYS A 130 12.64 6.81 -13.67
N ALA A 131 11.79 7.64 -14.27
CA ALA A 131 10.61 8.18 -13.63
C ALA A 131 9.70 7.08 -13.08
N GLY A 132 9.34 6.10 -13.91
CA GLY A 132 8.53 4.97 -13.49
C GLY A 132 9.18 4.14 -12.38
N THR A 133 10.50 3.95 -12.40
CA THR A 133 11.22 3.24 -11.33
C THR A 133 11.18 4.02 -10.02
N ALA A 134 11.42 5.32 -10.04
CA ALA A 134 11.34 6.18 -8.86
C ALA A 134 9.93 6.17 -8.24
N GLN A 135 8.90 6.35 -9.06
CA GLN A 135 7.50 6.31 -8.62
C GLN A 135 7.12 4.98 -7.99
N LYS A 136 7.55 3.85 -8.59
CA LYS A 136 7.35 2.53 -7.98
C LYS A 136 7.96 2.45 -6.59
N MET A 137 9.20 2.90 -6.41
CA MET A 137 9.87 2.89 -5.12
C MET A 137 9.15 3.77 -4.09
N ILE A 138 8.70 4.95 -4.50
CA ILE A 138 7.93 5.87 -3.63
C ILE A 138 6.62 5.21 -3.19
N LEU A 139 5.87 4.61 -4.10
CA LEU A 139 4.63 3.90 -3.76
C LEU A 139 4.87 2.76 -2.77
N ASN A 140 5.85 1.90 -3.03
CA ASN A 140 6.20 0.83 -2.10
C ASN A 140 6.61 1.36 -0.71
N MET A 141 7.30 2.51 -0.64
CA MET A 141 7.64 3.15 0.63
C MET A 141 6.42 3.69 1.35
N LEU A 142 5.48 4.31 0.63
CA LEU A 142 4.24 4.85 1.21
C LEU A 142 3.34 3.73 1.77
N THR A 143 3.04 2.71 0.96
CA THR A 143 2.18 1.60 1.37
C THR A 143 2.83 0.79 2.49
N THR A 144 4.11 0.43 2.37
CA THR A 144 4.83 -0.27 3.43
C THR A 144 4.89 0.55 4.71
N GLY A 145 5.18 1.84 4.62
CA GLY A 145 5.22 2.74 5.77
C GLY A 145 3.87 2.88 6.47
N ALA A 146 2.78 2.97 5.70
CA ALA A 146 1.42 2.97 6.23
C ALA A 146 1.10 1.65 6.94
N MET A 147 1.43 0.51 6.35
CA MET A 147 1.18 -0.80 6.93
C MET A 147 2.02 -1.05 8.19
N ILE A 148 3.25 -0.56 8.26
CA ILE A 148 4.08 -0.59 9.48
C ILE A 148 3.39 0.23 10.58
N LYS A 149 2.95 1.46 10.29
CA LYS A 149 2.29 2.34 11.26
C LYS A 149 0.95 1.79 11.76
N THR A 150 0.23 1.06 10.93
CA THR A 150 -1.02 0.38 11.31
C THR A 150 -0.81 -0.98 12.00
N GLY A 151 0.45 -1.36 12.27
CA GLY A 151 0.79 -2.57 13.02
C GLY A 151 0.62 -3.87 12.24
N LYS A 152 0.71 -3.81 10.91
CA LYS A 152 0.66 -4.99 10.03
C LYS A 152 1.98 -5.76 9.98
N THR A 153 3.03 -5.16 10.55
CA THR A 153 4.36 -5.77 10.68
C THR A 153 4.83 -5.76 12.13
N TYR A 154 5.76 -6.64 12.43
CA TYR A 154 6.54 -6.62 13.67
C TYR A 154 8.01 -6.80 13.31
N GLU A 155 8.84 -5.80 13.65
CA GLU A 155 10.19 -5.68 13.12
C GLU A 155 10.19 -5.77 11.58
N ASN A 156 10.92 -6.71 11.00
CA ASN A 156 10.95 -6.98 9.56
C ASN A 156 10.01 -8.10 9.11
N PHE A 157 9.14 -8.60 10.01
CA PHE A 157 8.23 -9.69 9.72
C PHE A 157 6.83 -9.21 9.32
N MET A 158 6.30 -9.83 8.30
CA MET A 158 4.93 -9.71 7.84
C MET A 158 4.04 -10.64 8.69
N ILE A 159 3.40 -10.11 9.73
CA ILE A 159 2.69 -10.89 10.75
C ILE A 159 1.18 -10.99 10.53
N ASP A 160 0.65 -10.28 9.54
CA ASP A 160 -0.77 -10.33 9.16
C ASP A 160 -1.01 -11.12 7.86
N LEU A 161 -0.12 -12.04 7.52
CA LEU A 161 -0.27 -12.86 6.31
C LEU A 161 -1.45 -13.83 6.43
N LYS A 162 -2.13 -14.08 5.32
CA LYS A 162 -3.14 -15.15 5.21
C LYS A 162 -2.46 -16.45 4.76
N ALA A 163 -2.49 -17.46 5.60
CA ALA A 163 -1.86 -18.77 5.34
C ALA A 163 -2.71 -19.65 4.38
N THR A 164 -2.95 -19.16 3.15
CA THR A 164 -3.85 -19.79 2.18
C THR A 164 -3.24 -20.96 1.39
N ASN A 165 -1.92 -21.11 1.40
CA ASN A 165 -1.22 -22.18 0.70
C ASN A 165 -0.04 -22.69 1.54
N GLU A 166 0.56 -23.81 1.11
CA GLU A 166 1.66 -24.47 1.85
C GLU A 166 2.86 -23.55 2.11
N LYS A 167 3.25 -22.76 1.10
CA LYS A 167 4.34 -21.78 1.22
C LYS A 167 4.06 -20.73 2.30
N LEU A 168 2.82 -20.23 2.38
CA LEU A 168 2.43 -19.22 3.38
C LEU A 168 2.25 -19.83 4.77
N LYS A 169 1.80 -21.09 4.85
CA LYS A 169 1.77 -21.85 6.12
C LYS A 169 3.18 -22.07 6.67
N ASP A 170 4.11 -22.52 5.84
CA ASP A 170 5.50 -22.70 6.24
C ASP A 170 6.13 -21.37 6.70
N ARG A 171 5.84 -20.27 5.99
CA ARG A 171 6.27 -18.92 6.41
C ARG A 171 5.68 -18.54 7.77
N ALA A 172 4.40 -18.77 8.01
CA ALA A 172 3.75 -18.50 9.30
C ALA A 172 4.41 -19.26 10.45
N ILE A 173 4.70 -20.56 10.24
CA ILE A 173 5.40 -21.38 11.24
C ILE A 173 6.77 -20.78 11.57
N ARG A 174 7.57 -20.44 10.56
CA ARG A 174 8.91 -19.86 10.77
C ARG A 174 8.84 -18.52 11.49
N ILE A 175 7.90 -17.64 11.13
CA ILE A 175 7.71 -16.34 11.79
C ILE A 175 7.34 -16.51 13.26
N VAL A 176 6.36 -17.39 13.57
CA VAL A 176 5.94 -17.65 14.95
C VAL A 176 7.09 -18.28 15.74
N ALA A 177 7.77 -19.27 15.21
CA ALA A 177 8.89 -19.93 15.86
C ALA A 177 10.01 -18.93 16.20
N GLN A 178 10.35 -18.04 15.26
CA GLN A 178 11.40 -17.04 15.44
C GLN A 178 11.03 -15.96 16.44
N ILE A 179 9.83 -15.38 16.34
CA ILE A 179 9.40 -14.29 17.23
C ILE A 179 9.12 -14.81 18.65
N ALA A 180 8.48 -15.97 18.77
CA ALA A 180 8.15 -16.55 20.06
C ALA A 180 9.32 -17.35 20.68
N GLU A 181 10.38 -17.58 19.96
CA GLU A 181 11.57 -18.35 20.39
C GLU A 181 11.22 -19.79 20.80
N VAL A 182 10.40 -20.45 19.99
CA VAL A 182 9.93 -21.83 20.21
C VAL A 182 10.30 -22.73 19.03
N SER A 183 10.10 -24.06 19.22
CA SER A 183 10.31 -25.01 18.14
C SER A 183 9.27 -24.84 17.02
N HIS A 184 9.60 -25.29 15.79
CA HIS A 184 8.65 -25.31 14.68
C HIS A 184 7.40 -26.16 15.00
N SER A 185 7.56 -27.25 15.76
CA SER A 185 6.44 -28.10 16.19
C SER A 185 5.48 -27.36 17.14
N ASP A 186 6.00 -26.59 18.11
CA ASP A 186 5.18 -25.81 19.02
C ASP A 186 4.48 -24.64 18.31
N ALA A 187 5.19 -23.99 17.38
CA ALA A 187 4.62 -22.94 16.54
C ALA A 187 3.47 -23.48 15.69
N LEU A 188 3.65 -24.64 15.03
CA LEU A 188 2.60 -25.29 14.25
C LEU A 188 1.41 -25.69 15.12
N ALA A 189 1.66 -26.34 16.24
CA ALA A 189 0.60 -26.77 17.16
C ALA A 189 -0.25 -25.60 17.65
N THR A 190 0.38 -24.44 17.90
CA THR A 190 -0.32 -23.22 18.33
C THR A 190 -1.07 -22.56 17.15
N LEU A 191 -0.48 -22.47 15.98
CA LEU A 191 -1.13 -21.94 14.77
C LEU A 191 -2.40 -22.73 14.40
N LEU A 192 -2.37 -24.05 14.53
CA LEU A 192 -3.54 -24.90 14.31
C LEU A 192 -4.67 -24.63 15.32
N LYS A 193 -4.35 -24.27 16.57
CA LYS A 193 -5.35 -23.93 17.61
C LYS A 193 -5.96 -22.55 17.42
N CYS A 194 -5.31 -21.65 16.73
CA CYS A 194 -5.77 -20.26 16.51
C CYS A 194 -6.04 -19.94 15.04
N ASP A 195 -6.46 -20.93 14.26
CA ASP A 195 -6.89 -20.76 12.86
C ASP A 195 -5.88 -20.00 11.99
N TRP A 196 -4.58 -20.27 12.20
CA TRP A 196 -3.47 -19.63 11.49
C TRP A 196 -3.31 -18.13 11.74
N GLU A 197 -3.90 -17.59 12.81
CA GLU A 197 -3.70 -16.20 13.24
C GLU A 197 -2.30 -16.03 13.85
N VAL A 198 -1.35 -15.53 13.04
CA VAL A 198 0.06 -15.41 13.43
C VAL A 198 0.24 -14.53 14.68
N LYS A 199 -0.42 -13.37 14.74
CA LYS A 199 -0.34 -12.48 15.91
C LYS A 199 -0.85 -13.14 17.18
N THR A 200 -1.99 -13.82 17.10
CA THR A 200 -2.59 -14.55 18.23
C THR A 200 -1.66 -15.65 18.73
N ALA A 201 -1.06 -16.42 17.79
CA ALA A 201 -0.10 -17.47 18.14
C ALA A 201 1.12 -16.91 18.87
N ILE A 202 1.69 -15.81 18.40
CA ILE A 202 2.85 -15.15 19.02
C ILE A 202 2.52 -14.69 20.45
N ILE A 203 1.35 -14.04 20.64
CA ILE A 203 0.92 -13.56 21.96
C ILE A 203 0.71 -14.73 22.90
N SER A 204 -0.01 -15.77 22.46
CA SER A 204 -0.28 -16.96 23.26
C SER A 204 1.02 -17.61 23.77
N LEU A 205 2.01 -17.73 22.91
CA LEU A 205 3.29 -18.35 23.28
C LEU A 205 4.17 -17.43 24.17
N LYS A 206 4.33 -16.16 23.80
CA LYS A 206 5.20 -15.23 24.54
C LYS A 206 4.63 -14.82 25.89
N MET A 207 3.33 -14.63 25.98
CA MET A 207 2.66 -14.18 27.20
C MET A 207 2.04 -15.34 28.00
N LYS A 208 2.11 -16.56 27.48
CA LYS A 208 1.52 -17.78 28.09
C LYS A 208 0.03 -17.63 28.36
N LEU A 209 -0.69 -17.01 27.42
CA LEU A 209 -2.15 -16.78 27.50
C LEU A 209 -2.90 -17.81 26.67
N GLY A 210 -4.16 -18.07 27.07
CA GLY A 210 -5.09 -18.82 26.23
C GLY A 210 -5.40 -18.08 24.92
N ILE A 211 -5.84 -18.81 23.88
CA ILE A 211 -6.09 -18.24 22.54
C ILE A 211 -7.08 -17.07 22.61
N GLU A 212 -8.21 -17.24 23.30
CA GLU A 212 -9.22 -16.18 23.40
C GLU A 212 -8.73 -14.95 24.18
N GLN A 213 -7.95 -15.16 25.22
CA GLN A 213 -7.31 -14.06 25.95
C GLN A 213 -6.31 -13.32 25.05
N SER A 214 -5.54 -14.05 24.25
CA SER A 214 -4.60 -13.46 23.29
C SER A 214 -5.31 -12.60 22.24
N ARG A 215 -6.46 -13.06 21.72
CA ARG A 215 -7.32 -12.28 20.81
C ARG A 215 -7.87 -11.02 21.48
N GLN A 216 -8.29 -11.11 22.74
CA GLN A 216 -8.80 -9.96 23.50
C GLN A 216 -7.70 -8.91 23.73
N GLU A 217 -6.52 -9.34 24.18
CA GLU A 217 -5.39 -8.43 24.38
C GLU A 217 -4.97 -7.75 23.07
N LEU A 218 -4.94 -8.49 21.96
CA LEU A 218 -4.65 -7.92 20.66
C LEU A 218 -5.66 -6.83 20.26
N ARG A 219 -6.96 -7.08 20.47
CA ARG A 219 -8.03 -6.10 20.21
C ARG A 219 -7.91 -4.84 21.06
N LYS A 220 -7.64 -4.98 22.36
CA LYS A 220 -7.43 -3.84 23.29
C LYS A 220 -6.29 -2.91 22.82
N HIS A 221 -5.29 -3.46 22.16
CA HIS A 221 -4.13 -2.70 21.66
C HIS A 221 -4.23 -2.34 20.16
N GLY A 222 -5.46 -2.38 19.60
CA GLY A 222 -5.72 -2.01 18.20
C GLY A 222 -5.06 -2.91 17.17
N GLY A 223 -4.80 -4.17 17.49
CA GLY A 223 -4.17 -5.13 16.59
C GLY A 223 -2.65 -4.95 16.43
N VAL A 224 -2.02 -4.08 17.22
CA VAL A 224 -0.60 -3.73 17.11
C VAL A 224 0.25 -4.57 18.06
N LEU A 225 0.90 -5.61 17.56
CA LEU A 225 1.71 -6.55 18.35
C LEU A 225 2.83 -5.87 19.15
N ARG A 226 3.47 -4.85 18.57
CA ARG A 226 4.56 -4.11 19.23
C ARG A 226 4.12 -3.46 20.55
N LYS A 227 2.90 -2.93 20.61
CA LYS A 227 2.36 -2.31 21.83
C LYS A 227 2.23 -3.31 22.99
N LEU A 228 1.96 -4.57 22.67
CA LEU A 228 1.87 -5.65 23.65
C LEU A 228 3.25 -6.15 24.11
N LEU A 229 4.12 -6.44 23.16
CA LEU A 229 5.40 -7.09 23.48
C LEU A 229 6.44 -6.13 24.09
N HIS A 230 6.33 -4.82 23.85
CA HIS A 230 7.20 -3.81 24.43
C HIS A 230 6.58 -3.01 25.59
N ALA A 231 5.32 -3.25 25.96
CA ALA A 231 4.70 -2.62 27.13
C ALA A 231 5.42 -2.97 28.44
N GLY A 232 6.24 -4.00 28.47
CA GLY A 232 7.08 -4.39 29.62
C GLY A 232 8.52 -3.86 29.60
N GLN A 233 8.91 -3.09 28.58
CA GLN A 233 10.28 -2.56 28.44
C GLN A 233 10.38 -1.04 28.58
N ALA A 234 9.31 -0.37 29.02
CA ALA A 234 9.37 1.04 29.40
C ALA A 234 10.01 1.15 30.80
N VAL A 235 11.32 1.22 30.87
CA VAL A 235 12.11 1.78 31.96
C VAL A 235 13.05 2.79 31.34
#